data_995c90f24b30c75e8433217e957b637a
#
_entry.id   995c90f24b30c75e8433217e957b637a
#
_cell.length_a   1.000
_cell.length_b   1.000
_cell.length_c   1.000
_cell.angle_alpha   90.00
_cell.angle_beta   90.00
_cell.angle_gamma   90.00
#
_symmetry.space_group_name_H-M   'P 1'
#
loop_
_entity.id
_entity.type
_entity.pdbx_description
1 polymer ?
#
loop_
_entity_poly.entity_id
_entity_poly.type
_entity_poly.pdbx_seq_one_letter_code
_entity_poly.pdbx_strand_id
1 'polypeptide(L)'
;MRVWWERLRNGVKVWGKCNVYRGARIGKRVQIGCFSEIGNQVEIGDDVRIGAMCYIPTGVIIQRGAWIGPRVTFTNDRYPPSPKADWESTTVKEGARLGAGVTIICGVVIGQGALIGAGSVVTGDVPAFQTWAGVPAKRLGGS
;
A
#
# COMPACT_ATOMS: atom_id res chain seq x y z
N MET A 1 18.00 -3.31 1.80
CA MET A 1 18.50 -4.26 0.78
C MET A 1 17.94 -3.86 -0.57
N ARG A 2 18.79 -3.64 -1.53
CA ARG A 2 18.35 -3.38 -2.90
C ARG A 2 18.16 -4.72 -3.60
N VAL A 3 16.94 -5.00 -4.03
CA VAL A 3 16.63 -6.22 -4.77
C VAL A 3 16.52 -5.85 -6.25
N TRP A 4 17.38 -6.47 -7.06
CA TRP A 4 17.29 -6.42 -8.51
C TRP A 4 16.55 -7.67 -8.94
N TRP A 5 15.38 -7.53 -9.54
CA TRP A 5 14.49 -8.60 -9.96
C TRP A 5 15.02 -10.01 -9.66
N GLU A 6 14.62 -10.52 -8.53
CA GLU A 6 14.89 -11.89 -8.11
C GLU A 6 13.56 -12.56 -7.81
N ARG A 7 13.48 -13.84 -8.09
CA ARG A 7 12.50 -14.68 -7.46
C ARG A 7 12.95 -14.85 -6.01
N LEU A 8 12.43 -14.04 -5.15
CA LEU A 8 12.59 -14.26 -3.74
C LEU A 8 11.89 -15.58 -3.36
N ARG A 9 12.22 -16.10 -2.19
CA ARG A 9 11.57 -17.30 -1.67
C ARG A 9 10.05 -17.17 -1.76
N ASN A 10 9.35 -18.31 -1.84
CA ASN A 10 7.87 -18.38 -1.83
C ASN A 10 7.16 -17.75 -3.04
N GLY A 11 7.79 -17.76 -4.20
CA GLY A 11 7.15 -17.29 -5.43
C GLY A 11 7.02 -15.77 -5.55
N VAL A 12 7.69 -15.00 -4.70
CA VAL A 12 7.72 -13.55 -4.79
C VAL A 12 8.48 -13.12 -6.04
N LYS A 13 7.87 -12.21 -6.81
CA LYS A 13 8.50 -11.61 -8.00
C LYS A 13 8.72 -10.13 -7.78
N VAL A 14 9.93 -9.68 -8.03
CA VAL A 14 10.30 -8.26 -8.02
C VAL A 14 10.69 -7.86 -9.44
N TRP A 15 10.07 -6.83 -9.95
CA TRP A 15 10.29 -6.34 -11.30
C TRP A 15 11.29 -5.17 -11.29
N GLY A 16 12.57 -5.46 -11.54
CA GLY A 16 13.61 -4.44 -11.59
C GLY A 16 14.09 -3.97 -10.21
N LYS A 17 14.66 -2.78 -10.16
CA LYS A 17 15.17 -2.21 -8.91
C LYS A 17 14.03 -1.89 -7.95
N CYS A 18 14.11 -2.43 -6.75
CA CYS A 18 13.26 -2.06 -5.62
C CYS A 18 14.13 -1.89 -4.38
N ASN A 19 13.67 -1.08 -3.46
CA ASN A 19 14.28 -0.96 -2.14
C ASN A 19 13.39 -1.66 -1.12
N VAL A 20 13.80 -2.85 -0.71
CA VAL A 20 13.06 -3.63 0.30
C VAL A 20 13.90 -3.70 1.57
N TYR A 21 13.40 -3.14 2.64
CA TYR A 21 14.07 -3.15 3.94
C TYR A 21 14.02 -4.54 4.57
N ARG A 22 15.08 -4.89 5.30
CA ARG A 22 15.22 -6.24 5.90
C ARG A 22 14.12 -6.60 6.87
N GLY A 23 13.53 -5.64 7.54
CA GLY A 23 12.45 -5.85 8.49
C GLY A 23 11.07 -6.03 7.85
N ALA A 24 10.96 -5.95 6.53
CA ALA A 24 9.71 -6.21 5.84
C ALA A 24 9.39 -7.71 5.84
N ARG A 25 8.12 -8.05 6.05
CA ARG A 25 7.60 -9.42 5.95
C ARG A 25 6.75 -9.55 4.71
N ILE A 26 7.17 -10.38 3.79
CA ILE A 26 6.51 -10.54 2.49
C ILE A 26 5.99 -11.96 2.37
N GLY A 27 4.69 -12.09 2.14
CA GLY A 27 4.00 -13.36 1.96
C GLY A 27 4.34 -14.06 0.65
N LYS A 28 3.57 -15.09 0.34
CA LYS A 28 3.77 -15.93 -0.85
C LYS A 28 3.19 -15.26 -2.10
N ARG A 29 3.84 -15.45 -3.23
CA ARG A 29 3.36 -15.04 -4.56
C ARG A 29 3.08 -13.54 -4.68
N VAL A 30 3.73 -12.72 -3.87
CA VAL A 30 3.66 -11.27 -3.95
C VAL A 30 4.39 -10.80 -5.20
N GLN A 31 3.85 -9.79 -5.86
CA GLN A 31 4.51 -9.12 -6.99
C GLN A 31 4.78 -7.67 -6.64
N ILE A 32 6.01 -7.22 -6.87
CA ILE A 32 6.43 -5.85 -6.56
C ILE A 32 7.00 -5.21 -7.82
N GLY A 33 6.36 -4.16 -8.28
CA GLY A 33 6.79 -3.39 -9.45
C GLY A 33 8.09 -2.61 -9.20
N CYS A 34 8.79 -2.31 -10.28
CA CYS A 34 10.09 -1.64 -10.23
C CYS A 34 10.01 -0.28 -9.53
N PHE A 35 11.14 0.10 -8.91
CA PHE A 35 11.33 1.37 -8.19
C PHE A 35 10.39 1.59 -7.00
N SER A 36 9.78 0.53 -6.50
CA SER A 36 9.00 0.61 -5.27
C SER A 36 9.91 0.55 -4.04
N GLU A 37 9.49 1.24 -2.98
CA GLU A 37 10.14 1.18 -1.68
C GLU A 37 9.21 0.51 -0.67
N ILE A 38 9.72 -0.54 -0.02
CA ILE A 38 9.02 -1.30 1.01
C ILE A 38 9.79 -1.13 2.32
N GLY A 39 9.24 -0.38 3.25
CA GLY A 39 9.90 0.01 4.49
C GLY A 39 10.02 -1.11 5.52
N ASN A 40 10.72 -0.82 6.61
CA ASN A 40 10.83 -1.73 7.75
C ASN A 40 9.45 -2.02 8.36
N GLN A 41 9.30 -3.22 8.90
CA GLN A 41 8.07 -3.64 9.59
C GLN A 41 6.80 -3.53 8.72
N VAL A 42 6.95 -3.38 7.43
CA VAL A 42 5.84 -3.54 6.48
C VAL A 42 5.47 -5.01 6.44
N GLU A 43 4.17 -5.29 6.50
CA GLU A 43 3.64 -6.64 6.36
C GLU A 43 2.81 -6.73 5.09
N ILE A 44 3.18 -7.65 4.21
CA ILE A 44 2.49 -7.88 2.95
C ILE A 44 2.00 -9.33 2.93
N GLY A 45 0.69 -9.49 2.85
CA GLY A 45 0.04 -10.80 2.80
C GLY A 45 0.25 -11.51 1.46
N ASP A 46 -0.19 -12.76 1.40
CA ASP A 46 -0.08 -13.58 0.21
C ASP A 46 -0.83 -12.97 -0.98
N ASP A 47 -0.34 -13.20 -2.18
CA ASP A 47 -0.99 -12.83 -3.44
C ASP A 47 -1.21 -11.33 -3.65
N VAL A 48 -0.57 -10.48 -2.86
CA VAL A 48 -0.62 -9.02 -3.03
C VAL A 48 0.14 -8.62 -4.28
N ARG A 49 -0.43 -7.67 -5.03
CA ARG A 49 0.24 -7.05 -6.17
C ARG A 49 0.50 -5.58 -5.88
N ILE A 50 1.75 -5.17 -6.05
CA ILE A 50 2.20 -3.79 -5.89
C ILE A 50 2.74 -3.31 -7.22
N GLY A 51 2.16 -2.26 -7.75
CA GLY A 51 2.60 -1.63 -8.99
C GLY A 51 3.97 -0.96 -8.84
N ALA A 52 4.45 -0.41 -9.94
CA ALA A 52 5.72 0.30 -9.97
C ALA A 52 5.67 1.63 -9.22
N MET A 53 6.82 2.05 -8.70
CA MET A 53 7.00 3.38 -8.08
C MET A 53 6.07 3.65 -6.89
N CYS A 54 5.78 2.64 -6.11
CA CYS A 54 5.02 2.78 -4.87
C CYS A 54 5.93 3.12 -3.69
N TYR A 55 5.44 3.98 -2.81
CA TYR A 55 6.08 4.25 -1.53
C TYR A 55 5.25 3.65 -0.40
N ILE A 56 5.82 2.66 0.26
CA ILE A 56 5.16 1.92 1.35
C ILE A 56 6.06 2.03 2.58
N PRO A 57 5.82 3.03 3.44
CA PRO A 57 6.67 3.32 4.57
C PRO A 57 6.52 2.31 5.71
N THR A 58 7.39 2.47 6.70
CA THR A 58 7.45 1.63 7.90
C THR A 58 6.07 1.36 8.51
N GLY A 59 5.80 0.09 8.81
CA GLY A 59 4.65 -0.33 9.59
C GLY A 59 3.35 -0.50 8.82
N VAL A 60 3.30 -0.20 7.53
CA VAL A 60 2.11 -0.42 6.71
C VAL A 60 1.78 -1.91 6.64
N ILE A 61 0.51 -2.24 6.79
CA ILE A 61 0.00 -3.61 6.69
C ILE A 61 -0.88 -3.72 5.45
N ILE A 62 -0.54 -4.64 4.56
CA ILE A 62 -1.32 -4.92 3.34
C ILE A 62 -1.71 -6.39 3.38
N GLN A 63 -2.99 -6.66 3.53
CA GLN A 63 -3.52 -8.01 3.69
C GLN A 63 -3.67 -8.73 2.34
N ARG A 64 -3.86 -10.03 2.41
CA ARG A 64 -3.92 -10.96 1.28
C ARG A 64 -4.77 -10.46 0.13
N GLY A 65 -4.26 -10.65 -1.10
CA GLY A 65 -4.99 -10.40 -2.32
C GLY A 65 -5.24 -8.92 -2.64
N ALA A 66 -4.75 -7.99 -1.84
CA ALA A 66 -4.89 -6.57 -2.14
C ALA A 66 -4.13 -6.20 -3.43
N TRP A 67 -4.65 -5.22 -4.13
CA TRP A 67 -4.05 -4.69 -5.36
C TRP A 67 -3.69 -3.23 -5.17
N ILE A 68 -2.39 -2.92 -5.26
CA ILE A 68 -1.86 -1.58 -5.11
C ILE A 68 -1.39 -1.10 -6.47
N GLY A 69 -2.08 -0.15 -7.04
CA GLY A 69 -1.76 0.41 -8.35
C GLY A 69 -0.39 1.10 -8.38
N PRO A 70 0.13 1.39 -9.58
CA PRO A 70 1.40 2.09 -9.70
C PRO A 70 1.31 3.49 -9.09
N ARG A 71 2.45 3.98 -8.58
CA ARG A 71 2.58 5.30 -7.97
C ARG A 71 1.67 5.55 -6.76
N VAL A 72 1.20 4.52 -6.10
CA VAL A 72 0.49 4.68 -4.83
C VAL A 72 1.49 5.11 -3.76
N THR A 73 1.12 6.13 -3.01
CA THR A 73 1.93 6.70 -1.94
C THR A 73 1.20 6.58 -0.62
N PHE A 74 1.77 5.83 0.31
CA PHE A 74 1.35 5.87 1.71
C PHE A 74 2.18 6.91 2.43
N THR A 75 1.56 7.76 3.22
CA THR A 75 2.28 8.67 4.12
C THR A 75 2.45 8.02 5.49
N ASN A 76 3.33 8.56 6.31
CA ASN A 76 3.55 8.09 7.68
C ASN A 76 3.59 9.24 8.69
N ASP A 77 3.79 10.45 8.21
CA ASP A 77 3.78 11.66 9.04
C ASP A 77 2.58 12.52 8.63
N ARG A 78 1.62 12.65 9.54
CA ARG A 78 0.40 13.41 9.27
C ARG A 78 0.63 14.92 9.25
N TYR A 79 1.54 15.38 10.06
CA TYR A 79 1.86 16.82 10.23
C TYR A 79 3.37 17.04 10.14
N PRO A 80 3.96 16.84 8.94
CA PRO A 80 5.41 16.86 8.79
C PRO A 80 6.00 18.26 9.04
N PRO A 81 7.19 18.36 9.67
CA PRO A 81 7.94 17.23 10.23
C PRO A 81 7.56 16.97 11.69
N SER A 82 7.24 15.72 12.00
CA SER A 82 7.02 15.32 13.39
C SER A 82 7.99 14.20 13.83
N PRO A 83 8.18 14.01 15.15
CA PRO A 83 9.01 12.93 15.65
C PRO A 83 8.51 11.57 15.19
N LYS A 84 9.42 10.64 14.94
CA LYS A 84 9.07 9.28 14.49
C LYS A 84 8.06 8.56 15.40
N ALA A 85 8.06 8.90 16.69
CA ALA A 85 7.10 8.34 17.64
C ALA A 85 5.65 8.68 17.30
N ASP A 86 5.43 9.78 16.58
CA ASP A 86 4.11 10.26 16.19
C ASP A 86 3.68 9.77 14.79
N TRP A 87 4.55 9.02 14.13
CA TRP A 87 4.23 8.47 12.81
C TRP A 87 3.18 7.38 12.93
N GLU A 88 2.23 7.41 12.01
CA GLU A 88 1.12 6.48 11.96
C GLU A 88 1.25 5.55 10.76
N SER A 89 0.83 4.31 10.91
CA SER A 89 0.76 3.34 9.83
C SER A 89 -0.66 3.18 9.31
N THR A 90 -0.76 2.61 8.12
CA THR A 90 -2.03 2.36 7.43
C THR A 90 -2.22 0.86 7.29
N THR A 91 -3.47 0.42 7.37
CA THR A 91 -3.85 -0.97 7.07
C THR A 91 -4.73 -1.01 5.84
N VAL A 92 -4.34 -1.83 4.87
CA VAL A 92 -5.14 -2.18 3.70
C VAL A 92 -5.62 -3.60 3.88
N LYS A 93 -6.92 -3.77 4.01
CA LYS A 93 -7.51 -5.09 4.29
C LYS A 93 -7.62 -5.97 3.04
N GLU A 94 -7.94 -7.23 3.27
CA GLU A 94 -7.97 -8.29 2.26
C GLU A 94 -8.75 -7.87 1.02
N GLY A 95 -8.16 -8.08 -0.15
CA GLY A 95 -8.80 -7.85 -1.44
C GLY A 95 -9.10 -6.39 -1.79
N ALA A 96 -8.69 -5.43 -0.98
CA ALA A 96 -8.87 -4.01 -1.32
C ALA A 96 -8.02 -3.64 -2.55
N ARG A 97 -8.51 -2.69 -3.33
CA ARG A 97 -7.87 -2.28 -4.58
C ARG A 97 -7.68 -0.77 -4.60
N LEU A 98 -6.44 -0.35 -4.75
CA LEU A 98 -6.07 1.07 -4.85
C LEU A 98 -5.67 1.39 -6.28
N GLY A 99 -6.38 2.31 -6.92
CA GLY A 99 -6.06 2.78 -8.26
C GLY A 99 -4.71 3.48 -8.35
N ALA A 100 -4.24 3.68 -9.57
CA ALA A 100 -2.96 4.34 -9.82
C ALA A 100 -2.90 5.74 -9.21
N GLY A 101 -1.76 6.09 -8.62
CA GLY A 101 -1.53 7.43 -8.10
C GLY A 101 -2.33 7.80 -6.85
N VAL A 102 -2.97 6.85 -6.19
CA VAL A 102 -3.68 7.10 -4.94
C VAL A 102 -2.68 7.51 -3.85
N THR A 103 -3.03 8.54 -3.11
CA THR A 103 -2.30 8.95 -1.89
C THR A 103 -3.13 8.61 -0.67
N ILE A 104 -2.53 7.94 0.29
CA ILE A 104 -3.19 7.57 1.55
C ILE A 104 -2.56 8.34 2.70
N ILE A 105 -3.36 9.18 3.34
CA ILE A 105 -2.94 9.85 4.56
C ILE A 105 -2.86 8.80 5.67
N CYS A 106 -1.79 8.82 6.43
CA CYS A 106 -1.50 7.81 7.44
C CYS A 106 -2.59 7.66 8.51
N GLY A 107 -2.59 6.50 9.16
CA GLY A 107 -3.51 6.20 10.25
C GLY A 107 -4.90 5.75 9.83
N VAL A 108 -5.12 5.49 8.53
CA VAL A 108 -6.43 5.04 8.04
C VAL A 108 -6.48 3.55 7.83
N VAL A 109 -7.68 3.01 7.81
CA VAL A 109 -7.98 1.62 7.44
C VAL A 109 -8.77 1.61 6.14
N ILE A 110 -8.23 0.93 5.13
CA ILE A 110 -8.96 0.64 3.90
C ILE A 110 -9.63 -0.72 4.08
N GLY A 111 -10.95 -0.74 4.07
CA GLY A 111 -11.74 -1.93 4.37
C GLY A 111 -11.60 -3.05 3.34
N GLN A 112 -11.95 -4.26 3.75
CA GLN A 112 -11.94 -5.44 2.90
C GLN A 112 -12.70 -5.19 1.59
N GLY A 113 -12.09 -5.54 0.46
CA GLY A 113 -12.72 -5.42 -0.85
C GLY A 113 -13.07 -4.00 -1.29
N ALA A 114 -12.63 -2.98 -0.58
CA ALA A 114 -12.85 -1.59 -0.97
C ALA A 114 -12.13 -1.26 -2.28
N LEU A 115 -12.68 -0.34 -3.06
CA LEU A 115 -12.07 0.15 -4.29
C LEU A 115 -11.84 1.66 -4.19
N ILE A 116 -10.61 2.08 -4.39
CA ILE A 116 -10.24 3.50 -4.43
C ILE A 116 -9.88 3.89 -5.85
N GLY A 117 -10.58 4.87 -6.39
CA GLY A 117 -10.35 5.37 -7.74
C GLY A 117 -8.97 6.01 -7.90
N ALA A 118 -8.41 5.91 -9.11
CA ALA A 118 -7.10 6.47 -9.43
C ALA A 118 -7.01 7.96 -9.09
N GLY A 119 -5.85 8.40 -8.63
CA GLY A 119 -5.58 9.80 -8.32
C GLY A 119 -6.27 10.34 -7.06
N SER A 120 -6.94 9.50 -6.31
CA SER A 120 -7.65 9.91 -5.09
C SER A 120 -6.70 10.18 -3.93
N VAL A 121 -7.15 11.03 -2.99
CA VAL A 121 -6.46 11.25 -1.72
C VAL A 121 -7.37 10.78 -0.60
N VAL A 122 -7.01 9.68 0.05
CA VAL A 122 -7.78 9.08 1.14
C VAL A 122 -7.35 9.70 2.46
N THR A 123 -8.27 10.37 3.12
CA THR A 123 -8.03 11.11 4.37
C THR A 123 -8.67 10.48 5.60
N GLY A 124 -9.50 9.48 5.42
CA GLY A 124 -10.20 8.78 6.51
C GLY A 124 -10.47 7.33 6.15
N ASP A 125 -10.97 6.57 7.11
CA ASP A 125 -11.27 5.15 6.92
C ASP A 125 -12.28 4.92 5.80
N VAL A 126 -12.03 3.88 5.03
CA VAL A 126 -12.95 3.44 3.96
C VAL A 126 -13.60 2.13 4.38
N PRO A 127 -14.93 2.10 4.53
CA PRO A 127 -15.63 0.87 4.89
C PRO A 127 -15.46 -0.25 3.85
N ALA A 128 -15.61 -1.48 4.32
CA ALA A 128 -15.52 -2.65 3.45
C ALA A 128 -16.50 -2.58 2.28
N PHE A 129 -16.04 -3.07 1.11
CA PHE A 129 -16.81 -3.21 -0.12
C PHE A 129 -17.39 -1.91 -0.69
N GLN A 130 -16.90 -0.76 -0.24
CA GLN A 130 -17.30 0.53 -0.79
C GLN A 130 -16.30 1.00 -1.85
N THR A 131 -16.80 1.80 -2.78
CA THR A 131 -16.00 2.50 -3.78
C THR A 131 -15.90 3.97 -3.40
N TRP A 132 -14.68 4.47 -3.32
CA TRP A 132 -14.39 5.86 -2.98
C TRP A 132 -13.47 6.47 -4.03
N ALA A 133 -13.62 7.75 -4.31
CA ALA A 133 -12.73 8.47 -5.23
C ALA A 133 -12.74 9.97 -4.95
N GLY A 134 -11.75 10.64 -5.52
CA GLY A 134 -11.62 12.10 -5.49
C GLY A 134 -10.61 12.62 -4.48
N VAL A 135 -10.54 13.94 -4.37
CA VAL A 135 -9.65 14.70 -3.48
C VAL A 135 -10.45 15.73 -2.70
N PRO A 136 -10.74 15.53 -1.40
CA PRO A 136 -10.57 14.29 -0.66
C PRO A 136 -11.51 13.20 -1.20
N ALA A 137 -11.09 11.95 -1.03
CA ALA A 137 -11.89 10.81 -1.47
C ALA A 137 -13.23 10.77 -0.74
N LYS A 138 -14.30 10.53 -1.48
CA LYS A 138 -15.68 10.41 -1.00
C LYS A 138 -16.28 9.13 -1.57
N ARG A 139 -17.25 8.57 -0.85
CA ARG A 139 -17.98 7.41 -1.32
C ARG A 139 -18.67 7.72 -2.65
N LEU A 140 -18.49 6.82 -3.60
CA LEU A 140 -19.19 6.84 -4.88
C LEU A 140 -20.32 5.84 -4.89
N GLY A 141 -21.46 6.30 -5.41
CA GLY A 141 -22.62 5.44 -5.59
C GLY A 141 -23.21 4.92 -4.28
N GLY A 142 -24.33 4.32 -4.42
CA GLY A 142 -25.06 3.70 -3.31
C GLY A 142 -25.91 4.69 -2.55
N SER A 143 -27.12 4.41 -2.49
CA SER A 143 -28.07 4.93 -1.52
C SER A 143 -27.73 4.43 -0.12
#